data_eefc7c40f31b19f62d354c22845d03b2
#
_entry.id   eefc7c40f31b19f62d354c22845d03b2
#
_cell.length_a   1.000
_cell.length_b   1.000
_cell.length_c   1.000
_cell.angle_alpha   90.00
_cell.angle_beta   90.00
_cell.angle_gamma   90.00
#
_symmetry.space_group_name_H-M   'P 1'
#
loop_
_entity.id
_entity.type
_entity.pdbx_description
1 polymer ?
#
loop_
_entity_poly.entity_id
_entity_poly.type
_entity_poly.pdbx_seq_one_letter_code
_entity_poly.pdbx_strand_id
1 'polypeptide(L)'
;YPGYVISILASILAERPVKWIEDNSSNLISTGFGRDVYLEGELALRKDGKILGMRMKTISDHGAFYADAQPTKFKIGLMHSTFACYDIPTAHLVSEGYYTNKAPGGVAYRCSFRVTEAMFFQERMIHAAANDLGMDQAEFRKVNLVGDDMFPYRTAFGFLTDSGQYQKCLDVGLEAIGYDTFKQEQEEARKRGKLLGIGISTMTEPLGAGNSREYDIIGIKMFDSAELRVHMTGKALLRTGAKSQGQGHETTWSQIVAHELGIPADDITVEEGDTDTAPFGMGTYASRSTPVAGAAVAMVSRKIRAKARKIAAHLLEVSEEDIEWELGRFYVRGNEERGVTIQDCALAAY
;
A
#
# COMPACT_ATOMS: atom_id res chain seq x y z
N TYR A 1 -5.38 17.24 -15.41
CA TYR A 1 -6.66 16.59 -15.70
C TYR A 1 -7.42 17.13 -16.93
N PRO A 2 -6.74 17.72 -17.97
CA PRO A 2 -7.45 18.27 -19.13
C PRO A 2 -8.31 17.21 -19.84
N GLY A 3 -7.82 15.99 -19.98
CA GLY A 3 -8.54 14.87 -20.62
C GLY A 3 -9.89 14.57 -19.98
N TYR A 4 -10.04 14.69 -18.66
CA TYR A 4 -11.33 14.48 -17.97
C TYR A 4 -12.34 15.54 -18.37
N VAL A 5 -11.93 16.83 -18.28
CA VAL A 5 -12.80 17.96 -18.63
C VAL A 5 -13.19 17.90 -20.10
N ILE A 6 -12.23 17.64 -20.98
CA ILE A 6 -12.47 17.53 -22.43
C ILE A 6 -13.43 16.38 -22.75
N SER A 7 -13.25 15.21 -22.13
CA SER A 7 -14.13 14.06 -22.35
C SER A 7 -15.56 14.32 -21.90
N ILE A 8 -15.73 14.98 -20.74
CA ILE A 8 -17.06 15.36 -20.23
C ILE A 8 -17.73 16.34 -21.20
N LEU A 9 -17.05 17.43 -21.58
CA LEU A 9 -17.59 18.41 -22.50
C LEU A 9 -17.92 17.83 -23.86
N ALA A 10 -17.02 17.00 -24.40
CA ALA A 10 -17.22 16.34 -25.69
C ALA A 10 -18.42 15.37 -25.62
N SER A 11 -18.62 14.65 -24.52
CA SER A 11 -19.78 13.78 -24.32
C SER A 11 -21.08 14.56 -24.30
N ILE A 12 -21.11 15.70 -23.61
CA ILE A 12 -22.27 16.58 -23.56
C ILE A 12 -22.61 17.11 -24.96
N LEU A 13 -21.61 17.62 -25.68
CA LEU A 13 -21.80 18.21 -27.02
C LEU A 13 -22.18 17.18 -28.09
N ALA A 14 -21.64 15.97 -27.97
CA ALA A 14 -21.90 14.89 -28.92
C ALA A 14 -23.15 14.06 -28.58
N GLU A 15 -23.73 14.25 -27.40
CA GLU A 15 -24.85 13.48 -26.84
C GLU A 15 -24.61 11.95 -26.88
N ARG A 16 -23.36 11.55 -26.64
CA ARG A 16 -22.94 10.14 -26.64
C ARG A 16 -21.67 9.95 -25.80
N PRO A 17 -21.39 8.71 -25.35
CA PRO A 17 -20.16 8.40 -24.61
C PRO A 17 -18.91 8.77 -25.41
N VAL A 18 -17.95 9.40 -24.73
CA VAL A 18 -16.64 9.76 -25.26
C VAL A 18 -15.55 9.12 -24.41
N LYS A 19 -14.56 8.53 -25.10
CA LYS A 19 -13.39 7.92 -24.47
C LYS A 19 -12.13 8.71 -24.84
N TRP A 20 -11.37 9.10 -23.81
CA TRP A 20 -10.04 9.68 -23.96
C TRP A 20 -8.98 8.60 -23.70
N ILE A 21 -8.01 8.47 -24.59
CA ILE A 21 -6.83 7.61 -24.43
C ILE A 21 -5.61 8.48 -24.66
N GLU A 22 -4.77 8.58 -23.66
CA GLU A 22 -3.52 9.33 -23.70
C GLU A 22 -2.36 8.34 -23.78
N ASP A 23 -1.46 8.51 -24.74
CA ASP A 23 -0.23 7.73 -24.80
C ASP A 23 0.85 8.30 -23.87
N ASN A 24 1.94 7.54 -23.69
CA ASN A 24 3.01 7.95 -22.77
C ASN A 24 3.71 9.24 -23.23
N SER A 25 3.85 9.47 -24.53
CA SER A 25 4.49 10.67 -25.04
C SER A 25 3.65 11.91 -24.80
N SER A 26 2.35 11.81 -25.08
CA SER A 26 1.37 12.87 -24.78
C SER A 26 1.31 13.18 -23.28
N ASN A 27 1.29 12.12 -22.45
CA ASN A 27 1.27 12.26 -20.98
C ASN A 27 2.51 12.99 -20.46
N LEU A 28 3.71 12.66 -20.93
CA LEU A 28 4.95 13.30 -20.51
C LEU A 28 5.03 14.79 -20.87
N ILE A 29 4.31 15.21 -21.91
CA ILE A 29 4.28 16.61 -22.37
C ILE A 29 3.16 17.40 -21.68
N SER A 30 2.01 16.78 -21.46
CA SER A 30 0.78 17.48 -21.06
C SER A 30 0.47 17.43 -19.56
N THR A 31 1.04 16.48 -18.83
CA THR A 31 0.80 16.35 -17.38
C THR A 31 1.87 17.01 -16.55
N GLY A 32 1.55 17.24 -15.28
CA GLY A 32 2.49 17.78 -14.32
C GLY A 32 3.65 16.81 -14.02
N PHE A 33 4.78 17.34 -13.60
CA PHE A 33 5.95 16.56 -13.19
C PHE A 33 5.97 16.32 -11.67
N GLY A 34 6.75 15.34 -11.24
CA GLY A 34 7.01 15.04 -9.84
C GLY A 34 8.50 14.84 -9.56
N ARG A 35 8.86 14.81 -8.27
CA ARG A 35 10.20 14.47 -7.77
C ARG A 35 11.34 15.42 -8.15
N ASP A 36 11.04 16.65 -8.53
CA ASP A 36 12.04 17.69 -8.69
C ASP A 36 12.30 18.35 -7.34
N VAL A 37 13.17 17.72 -6.56
CA VAL A 37 13.46 18.09 -5.17
C VAL A 37 14.96 18.11 -4.95
N TYR A 38 15.44 19.22 -4.42
CA TYR A 38 16.81 19.34 -3.88
C TYR A 38 16.81 18.97 -2.39
N LEU A 39 17.78 18.15 -1.97
CA LEU A 39 17.83 17.57 -0.64
C LEU A 39 19.21 17.84 0.00
N GLU A 40 19.19 18.42 1.19
CA GLU A 40 20.37 18.62 2.04
C GLU A 40 20.16 17.92 3.38
N GLY A 41 21.23 17.35 3.96
CA GLY A 41 21.14 16.69 5.25
C GLY A 41 22.43 16.63 6.03
N GLU A 42 22.25 16.49 7.34
CA GLU A 42 23.31 16.28 8.33
C GLU A 42 22.90 15.18 9.29
N LEU A 43 23.84 14.31 9.64
CA LEU A 43 23.68 13.30 10.69
C LEU A 43 24.59 13.61 11.87
N ALA A 44 24.03 13.57 13.06
CA ALA A 44 24.80 13.55 14.30
C ALA A 44 25.04 12.10 14.70
N LEU A 45 26.31 11.71 14.82
CA LEU A 45 26.72 10.32 15.06
C LEU A 45 27.65 10.20 16.25
N ARG A 46 27.56 9.08 16.95
CA ARG A 46 28.63 8.61 17.85
C ARG A 46 29.70 7.84 17.03
N LYS A 47 30.86 7.71 17.60
CA LYS A 47 31.97 6.96 16.96
C LYS A 47 31.66 5.46 16.77
N ASP A 48 30.77 4.91 17.54
CA ASP A 48 30.30 3.51 17.41
C ASP A 48 29.21 3.33 16.34
N GLY A 49 28.89 4.38 15.59
CA GLY A 49 27.91 4.36 14.50
C GLY A 49 26.47 4.66 14.91
N LYS A 50 26.16 4.86 16.21
CA LYS A 50 24.80 5.19 16.63
C LYS A 50 24.42 6.60 16.20
N ILE A 51 23.28 6.71 15.51
CA ILE A 51 22.69 7.99 15.08
C ILE A 51 21.99 8.64 16.27
N LEU A 52 22.32 9.91 16.53
CA LEU A 52 21.75 10.74 17.59
C LEU A 52 20.69 11.68 17.07
N GLY A 53 20.76 12.04 15.80
CA GLY A 53 19.80 12.92 15.17
C GLY A 53 20.07 13.17 13.70
N MET A 54 19.04 13.69 13.03
CA MET A 54 19.12 14.05 11.62
C MET A 54 18.49 15.41 11.36
N ARG A 55 19.20 16.25 10.60
CA ARG A 55 18.67 17.49 10.07
C ARG A 55 18.50 17.36 8.57
N MET A 56 17.34 17.82 8.08
CA MET A 56 16.99 17.75 6.66
C MET A 56 16.50 19.10 6.18
N LYS A 57 16.89 19.46 4.96
CA LYS A 57 16.28 20.56 4.21
C LYS A 57 15.88 20.06 2.83
N THR A 58 14.66 20.39 2.43
CA THR A 58 14.16 20.06 1.09
C THR A 58 13.70 21.33 0.39
N ILE A 59 14.07 21.46 -0.88
CA ILE A 59 13.60 22.51 -1.78
C ILE A 59 12.90 21.84 -2.95
N SER A 60 11.60 22.09 -3.09
CA SER A 60 10.75 21.45 -4.12
C SER A 60 10.35 22.46 -5.19
N ASP A 61 10.49 22.06 -6.46
CA ASP A 61 9.95 22.82 -7.59
C ASP A 61 8.47 22.48 -7.76
N HIS A 62 7.61 23.48 -7.71
CA HIS A 62 6.16 23.37 -7.87
C HIS A 62 5.69 23.73 -9.28
N GLY A 63 6.60 24.16 -10.17
CA GLY A 63 6.24 24.67 -11.48
C GLY A 63 5.43 25.96 -11.41
N ALA A 64 4.65 26.26 -12.44
CA ALA A 64 3.93 27.52 -12.58
C ALA A 64 2.74 27.66 -11.61
N PHE A 65 2.11 26.57 -11.22
CA PHE A 65 1.02 26.51 -10.25
C PHE A 65 0.83 25.12 -9.68
N TYR A 66 0.06 24.97 -8.63
CA TYR A 66 -0.28 23.67 -8.08
C TYR A 66 -1.13 22.85 -9.06
N ALA A 67 -0.59 21.76 -9.56
CA ALA A 67 -1.32 20.76 -10.33
C ALA A 67 -2.13 19.81 -9.44
N ASP A 68 -1.76 19.68 -8.18
CA ASP A 68 -2.40 18.83 -7.18
C ASP A 68 -3.20 19.72 -6.19
N ALA A 69 -4.43 19.31 -5.88
CA ALA A 69 -5.30 20.00 -4.94
C ALA A 69 -4.79 19.98 -3.47
N GLN A 70 -3.66 19.33 -3.20
CA GLN A 70 -3.11 19.19 -1.85
C GLN A 70 -1.69 19.76 -1.72
N PRO A 71 -1.54 21.07 -1.62
CA PRO A 71 -0.24 21.72 -1.46
C PRO A 71 0.54 21.28 -0.21
N THR A 72 -0.14 20.74 0.80
CA THR A 72 0.46 20.20 2.02
C THR A 72 1.25 18.91 1.81
N LYS A 73 1.01 18.16 0.74
CA LYS A 73 1.74 16.91 0.43
C LYS A 73 3.25 17.11 0.33
N PHE A 74 3.69 18.27 -0.11
CA PHE A 74 5.12 18.60 -0.17
C PHE A 74 5.77 18.73 1.19
N LYS A 75 5.06 19.26 2.16
CA LYS A 75 5.59 19.50 3.51
C LYS A 75 5.52 18.27 4.40
N ILE A 76 4.43 17.52 4.33
CA ILE A 76 4.16 16.40 5.24
C ILE A 76 4.73 15.08 4.69
N GLY A 77 4.80 14.95 3.36
CA GLY A 77 5.09 13.68 2.72
C GLY A 77 6.43 13.04 3.06
N LEU A 78 7.46 13.83 3.34
CA LEU A 78 8.75 13.28 3.78
C LEU A 78 8.71 12.78 5.21
N MET A 79 7.95 13.41 6.09
CA MET A 79 7.96 13.11 7.52
C MET A 79 7.37 11.75 7.87
N HIS A 80 6.34 11.29 7.16
CA HIS A 80 5.61 10.10 7.56
C HIS A 80 6.34 8.78 7.28
N SER A 81 7.27 8.77 6.33
CA SER A 81 8.04 7.58 5.96
C SER A 81 9.52 7.66 6.37
N THR A 82 10.02 8.85 6.69
CA THR A 82 11.39 9.00 7.17
C THR A 82 11.52 8.40 8.56
N PHE A 83 12.58 7.65 8.81
CA PHE A 83 12.93 6.97 10.06
C PHE A 83 12.03 5.79 10.47
N ALA A 84 11.09 5.36 9.66
CA ALA A 84 10.14 4.33 10.07
C ALA A 84 10.77 3.00 10.52
N CYS A 85 11.94 2.64 9.97
CA CYS A 85 12.70 1.45 10.37
C CYS A 85 13.94 1.75 11.22
N TYR A 86 14.30 3.02 11.41
CA TYR A 86 15.48 3.41 12.16
C TYR A 86 15.16 4.12 13.48
N ASP A 87 15.88 3.77 14.52
CA ASP A 87 15.84 4.45 15.82
C ASP A 87 16.68 5.72 15.76
N ILE A 88 16.07 6.81 15.27
CA ILE A 88 16.65 8.15 15.22
C ILE A 88 15.84 9.05 16.16
N PRO A 89 16.37 9.35 17.36
CA PRO A 89 15.58 9.98 18.40
C PRO A 89 15.26 11.46 18.18
N THR A 90 16.05 12.15 17.36
CA THR A 90 15.90 13.58 17.13
C THR A 90 15.92 13.92 15.65
N ALA A 91 14.95 14.72 15.20
CA ALA A 91 14.86 15.13 13.81
C ALA A 91 14.45 16.60 13.67
N HIS A 92 15.00 17.25 12.65
CA HIS A 92 14.58 18.58 12.24
C HIS A 92 14.45 18.63 10.71
N LEU A 93 13.28 19.02 10.22
CA LEU A 93 13.01 19.16 8.78
C LEU A 93 12.58 20.59 8.44
N VAL A 94 13.24 21.18 7.47
CA VAL A 94 12.79 22.39 6.77
C VAL A 94 12.37 22.00 5.36
N SER A 95 11.16 22.33 4.96
CA SER A 95 10.65 22.06 3.62
C SER A 95 10.19 23.39 2.98
N GLU A 96 10.82 23.73 1.87
CA GLU A 96 10.53 24.92 1.08
C GLU A 96 10.00 24.51 -0.29
N GLY A 97 9.05 25.26 -0.83
CA GLY A 97 8.53 25.06 -2.18
C GLY A 97 8.55 26.34 -2.95
N TYR A 98 8.99 26.28 -4.21
CA TYR A 98 9.11 27.44 -5.07
C TYR A 98 8.30 27.27 -6.34
N TYR A 99 7.64 28.32 -6.78
CA TYR A 99 7.03 28.40 -8.09
C TYR A 99 8.07 28.78 -9.13
N THR A 100 8.03 28.11 -10.27
CA THR A 100 8.93 28.34 -11.40
C THR A 100 8.14 28.44 -12.71
N ASN A 101 8.81 28.66 -13.82
CA ASN A 101 8.19 28.73 -15.15
C ASN A 101 8.12 27.34 -15.86
N LYS A 102 8.32 26.27 -15.12
CA LYS A 102 8.13 24.89 -15.64
C LYS A 102 6.65 24.52 -15.70
N ALA A 103 6.37 23.38 -16.33
CA ALA A 103 5.05 22.75 -16.24
C ALA A 103 4.62 22.60 -14.78
N PRO A 104 3.30 22.57 -14.48
CA PRO A 104 2.83 22.41 -13.12
C PRO A 104 3.43 21.18 -12.44
N GLY A 105 4.06 21.39 -11.28
CA GLY A 105 4.76 20.37 -10.53
C GLY A 105 3.97 19.83 -9.35
N GLY A 106 4.65 19.03 -8.56
CA GLY A 106 4.11 18.57 -7.29
C GLY A 106 3.15 17.40 -7.35
N VAL A 107 3.00 16.79 -8.51
CA VAL A 107 2.16 15.61 -8.66
C VAL A 107 2.76 14.45 -7.88
N ALA A 108 1.96 13.85 -7.01
CA ALA A 108 2.32 12.63 -6.31
C ALA A 108 2.05 11.42 -7.23
N TYR A 109 3.05 11.02 -7.98
CA TYR A 109 2.99 9.74 -8.65
C TYR A 109 3.12 8.61 -7.64
N ARG A 110 2.91 7.37 -8.07
CA ARG A 110 3.14 6.13 -7.34
C ARG A 110 4.05 6.30 -6.13
N CYS A 111 3.84 5.55 -5.05
CA CYS A 111 4.54 5.78 -3.79
C CYS A 111 4.43 7.26 -3.36
N SER A 112 3.22 7.76 -3.41
CA SER A 112 2.88 9.14 -3.07
C SER A 112 3.38 9.51 -1.66
N PHE A 113 3.19 10.75 -1.23
CA PHE A 113 3.72 11.26 0.02
C PHE A 113 5.24 11.23 0.11
N ARG A 114 5.94 11.28 -1.02
CA ARG A 114 7.39 11.42 -1.07
C ARG A 114 8.19 10.26 -0.44
N VAL A 115 7.62 9.07 -0.40
CA VAL A 115 8.34 7.90 0.14
C VAL A 115 9.64 7.66 -0.61
N THR A 116 9.62 7.75 -1.95
CA THR A 116 10.82 7.56 -2.77
C THR A 116 11.91 8.56 -2.47
N GLU A 117 11.56 9.85 -2.35
CA GLU A 117 12.51 10.92 -2.01
C GLU A 117 13.03 10.77 -0.59
N ALA A 118 12.17 10.44 0.37
CA ALA A 118 12.55 10.22 1.75
C ALA A 118 13.52 9.05 1.89
N MET A 119 13.21 7.92 1.25
CA MET A 119 14.07 6.72 1.30
C MET A 119 15.38 6.95 0.59
N PHE A 120 15.38 7.54 -0.60
CA PHE A 120 16.60 7.90 -1.31
C PHE A 120 17.50 8.78 -0.44
N PHE A 121 16.94 9.82 0.15
CA PHE A 121 17.68 10.75 0.99
C PHE A 121 18.25 10.07 2.25
N GLN A 122 17.40 9.40 3.02
CA GLN A 122 17.78 8.70 4.23
C GLN A 122 18.88 7.66 3.96
N GLU A 123 18.67 6.80 2.98
CA GLU A 123 19.60 5.72 2.69
C GLU A 123 20.94 6.23 2.12
N ARG A 124 20.93 7.33 1.38
CA ARG A 124 22.17 8.00 0.95
C ARG A 124 22.94 8.60 2.11
N MET A 125 22.24 9.22 3.08
CA MET A 125 22.87 9.75 4.29
C MET A 125 23.47 8.63 5.15
N ILE A 126 22.76 7.53 5.32
CA ILE A 126 23.20 6.34 6.06
C ILE A 126 24.43 5.71 5.37
N HIS A 127 24.38 5.59 4.04
CA HIS A 127 25.49 5.08 3.27
C HIS A 127 26.76 5.97 3.41
N ALA A 128 26.61 7.27 3.31
CA ALA A 128 27.71 8.22 3.47
C ALA A 128 28.31 8.12 4.89
N ALA A 129 27.46 8.09 5.91
CA ALA A 129 27.88 7.98 7.30
C ALA A 129 28.67 6.69 7.60
N ALA A 130 28.21 5.55 7.07
CA ALA A 130 28.93 4.30 7.21
C ALA A 130 30.35 4.38 6.57
N ASN A 131 30.46 4.97 5.37
CA ASN A 131 31.73 5.16 4.69
C ASN A 131 32.65 6.10 5.46
N ASP A 132 32.14 7.22 5.97
CA ASP A 132 32.93 8.21 6.73
C ASP A 132 33.48 7.60 8.03
N LEU A 133 32.75 6.69 8.66
CA LEU A 133 33.18 5.95 9.85
C LEU A 133 34.01 4.71 9.53
N GLY A 134 34.13 4.32 8.26
CA GLY A 134 34.80 3.08 7.84
C GLY A 134 34.06 1.83 8.30
N MET A 135 32.76 1.94 8.56
CA MET A 135 31.93 0.82 8.97
C MET A 135 31.33 0.09 7.76
N ASP A 136 31.07 -1.20 7.95
CA ASP A 136 30.31 -1.98 6.98
C ASP A 136 28.89 -1.44 6.85
N GLN A 137 28.34 -1.46 5.62
CA GLN A 137 27.03 -0.89 5.31
C GLN A 137 25.87 -1.63 6.01
N ALA A 138 25.98 -2.94 6.17
CA ALA A 138 24.99 -3.74 6.86
C ALA A 138 25.09 -3.53 8.38
N GLU A 139 26.30 -3.57 8.93
CA GLU A 139 26.53 -3.38 10.37
C GLU A 139 26.10 -1.99 10.84
N PHE A 140 26.38 -0.93 10.06
CA PHE A 140 25.90 0.41 10.40
C PHE A 140 24.36 0.48 10.48
N ARG A 141 23.66 -0.23 9.57
CA ARG A 141 22.19 -0.33 9.61
C ARG A 141 21.72 -1.09 10.83
N LYS A 142 22.31 -2.23 11.14
CA LYS A 142 21.95 -3.04 12.32
C LYS A 142 22.04 -2.26 13.63
N VAL A 143 23.06 -1.45 13.80
CA VAL A 143 23.23 -0.57 14.98
C VAL A 143 22.07 0.42 15.14
N ASN A 144 21.41 0.78 14.05
CA ASN A 144 20.42 1.85 14.02
C ASN A 144 18.99 1.41 13.72
N LEU A 145 18.76 0.15 13.36
CA LEU A 145 17.40 -0.37 13.18
C LEU A 145 16.63 -0.37 14.51
N VAL A 146 15.33 -0.15 14.43
CA VAL A 146 14.41 -0.31 15.56
C VAL A 146 14.40 -1.78 15.99
N GLY A 147 14.69 -2.05 17.25
CA GLY A 147 14.69 -3.39 17.82
C GLY A 147 13.29 -3.99 17.97
N ASP A 148 13.21 -5.31 17.96
CA ASP A 148 11.93 -6.04 18.07
C ASP A 148 11.19 -5.76 19.40
N ASP A 149 11.93 -5.41 20.44
CA ASP A 149 11.44 -5.07 21.78
C ASP A 149 10.99 -3.61 21.94
N MET A 150 11.22 -2.77 20.93
CA MET A 150 10.87 -1.35 20.97
C MET A 150 9.43 -1.06 20.48
N PHE A 151 8.74 -2.04 19.91
CA PHE A 151 7.39 -1.85 19.39
C PHE A 151 6.31 -1.81 20.48
N PRO A 152 5.26 -0.96 20.30
CA PRO A 152 5.06 -0.02 19.21
C PRO A 152 6.01 1.17 19.27
N TYR A 153 6.76 1.42 18.20
CA TYR A 153 7.77 2.47 18.11
C TYR A 153 7.21 3.76 17.52
N ARG A 154 7.51 4.89 18.14
CA ARG A 154 7.10 6.20 17.63
C ARG A 154 8.32 6.96 17.11
N THR A 155 8.31 7.29 15.82
CA THR A 155 9.38 8.04 15.18
C THR A 155 9.53 9.45 15.75
N ALA A 156 10.66 10.10 15.50
CA ALA A 156 10.89 11.50 15.90
C ALA A 156 9.84 12.49 15.35
N PHE A 157 9.16 12.14 14.25
CA PHE A 157 8.05 12.93 13.70
C PHE A 157 6.67 12.51 14.22
N GLY A 158 6.61 11.59 15.18
CA GLY A 158 5.38 11.20 15.87
C GLY A 158 4.57 10.08 15.19
N PHE A 159 5.04 9.52 14.08
CA PHE A 159 4.37 8.40 13.42
C PHE A 159 4.60 7.09 14.16
N LEU A 160 3.55 6.29 14.30
CA LEU A 160 3.59 5.02 15.00
C LEU A 160 3.87 3.88 14.02
N THR A 161 4.86 3.05 14.38
CA THR A 161 5.12 1.75 13.75
C THR A 161 4.69 0.68 14.74
N ASP A 162 3.79 -0.18 14.34
CA ASP A 162 3.10 -1.13 15.22
C ASP A 162 3.93 -2.38 15.54
N SER A 163 4.67 -2.89 14.54
CA SER A 163 5.45 -4.12 14.65
C SER A 163 6.51 -4.20 13.56
N GLY A 164 7.46 -5.12 13.73
CA GLY A 164 8.48 -5.40 12.71
C GLY A 164 9.56 -6.33 13.20
N GLN A 165 10.30 -6.92 12.28
CA GLN A 165 11.53 -7.70 12.51
C GLN A 165 12.58 -7.19 11.52
N TYR A 166 12.98 -5.94 11.65
CA TYR A 166 13.80 -5.26 10.64
C TYR A 166 15.18 -5.85 10.52
N GLN A 167 15.81 -6.22 11.63
CA GLN A 167 17.11 -6.84 11.63
C GLN A 167 17.08 -8.21 10.94
N LYS A 168 16.10 -9.05 11.27
CA LYS A 168 15.90 -10.34 10.63
C LYS A 168 15.63 -10.19 9.12
N CYS A 169 14.83 -9.20 8.72
CA CYS A 169 14.57 -8.92 7.31
C CYS A 169 15.85 -8.56 6.56
N LEU A 170 16.70 -7.73 7.16
CA LEU A 170 18.02 -7.37 6.62
C LEU A 170 18.91 -8.62 6.52
N ASP A 171 19.01 -9.43 7.57
CA ASP A 171 19.86 -10.62 7.60
C ASP A 171 19.47 -11.64 6.51
N VAL A 172 18.17 -11.90 6.35
CA VAL A 172 17.68 -12.78 5.26
C VAL A 172 18.01 -12.22 3.87
N GLY A 173 17.90 -10.91 3.69
CA GLY A 173 18.28 -10.26 2.44
C GLY A 173 19.78 -10.34 2.15
N LEU A 174 20.61 -10.16 3.16
CA LEU A 174 22.08 -10.25 3.05
C LEU A 174 22.52 -11.69 2.72
N GLU A 175 21.93 -12.69 3.37
CA GLU A 175 22.17 -14.10 3.08
C GLU A 175 21.78 -14.44 1.63
N ALA A 176 20.58 -14.02 1.20
CA ALA A 176 20.07 -14.32 -0.13
C ALA A 176 20.93 -13.78 -1.27
N ILE A 177 21.64 -12.65 -1.06
CA ILE A 177 22.53 -12.04 -2.06
C ILE A 177 24.00 -12.43 -1.89
N GLY A 178 24.35 -13.29 -0.92
CA GLY A 178 25.73 -13.70 -0.65
C GLY A 178 26.61 -12.54 -0.17
N TYR A 179 26.10 -11.66 0.68
CA TYR A 179 26.81 -10.44 1.09
C TYR A 179 28.18 -10.70 1.71
N ASP A 180 28.32 -11.76 2.48
CA ASP A 180 29.57 -12.13 3.17
C ASP A 180 30.70 -12.46 2.19
N THR A 181 30.38 -13.03 1.03
CA THR A 181 31.37 -13.37 -0.02
C THR A 181 31.58 -12.26 -1.03
N PHE A 182 30.68 -11.28 -1.06
CA PHE A 182 30.67 -10.25 -2.09
C PHE A 182 31.94 -9.43 -2.19
N LYS A 183 32.60 -9.10 -1.06
CA LYS A 183 33.87 -8.35 -1.08
C LYS A 183 34.95 -9.11 -1.82
N GLN A 184 35.07 -10.41 -1.60
CA GLN A 184 35.98 -11.27 -2.30
C GLN A 184 35.68 -11.35 -3.80
N GLU A 185 34.41 -11.54 -4.14
CA GLU A 185 33.93 -11.55 -5.53
C GLU A 185 34.21 -10.23 -6.25
N GLN A 186 34.04 -9.11 -5.56
CA GLN A 186 34.31 -7.77 -6.07
C GLN A 186 35.79 -7.59 -6.39
N GLU A 187 36.71 -8.04 -5.50
CA GLU A 187 38.15 -7.99 -5.70
C GLU A 187 38.56 -8.86 -6.89
N GLU A 188 38.06 -10.07 -7.00
CA GLU A 188 38.35 -10.97 -8.10
C GLU A 188 37.79 -10.43 -9.44
N ALA A 189 36.63 -9.84 -9.44
CA ALA A 189 36.06 -9.20 -10.61
C ALA A 189 36.93 -7.99 -11.06
N ARG A 190 37.38 -7.20 -10.12
CA ARG A 190 38.24 -6.03 -10.39
C ARG A 190 39.55 -6.43 -11.05
N LYS A 191 40.19 -7.55 -10.64
CA LYS A 191 41.38 -8.11 -11.28
C LYS A 191 41.14 -8.46 -12.76
N ARG A 192 39.88 -8.75 -13.13
CA ARG A 192 39.47 -9.06 -14.50
C ARG A 192 38.88 -7.84 -15.25
N GLY A 193 39.09 -6.62 -14.70
CA GLY A 193 38.58 -5.38 -15.29
C GLY A 193 37.07 -5.18 -15.16
N LYS A 194 36.39 -5.95 -14.31
CA LYS A 194 34.94 -5.80 -14.04
C LYS A 194 34.72 -5.08 -12.72
N LEU A 195 33.73 -4.17 -12.69
CA LEU A 195 33.32 -3.50 -11.49
C LEU A 195 31.97 -4.09 -11.05
N LEU A 196 31.93 -4.65 -9.86
CA LEU A 196 30.69 -5.11 -9.21
C LEU A 196 30.31 -4.13 -8.12
N GLY A 197 29.00 -3.91 -7.98
CA GLY A 197 28.44 -3.06 -6.94
C GLY A 197 27.29 -3.76 -6.24
N ILE A 198 27.16 -3.50 -4.94
CA ILE A 198 26.00 -3.92 -4.14
C ILE A 198 25.45 -2.71 -3.42
N GLY A 199 24.13 -2.62 -3.34
CA GLY A 199 23.42 -1.58 -2.61
C GLY A 199 22.45 -2.18 -1.61
N ILE A 200 22.38 -1.57 -0.44
CA ILE A 200 21.43 -1.92 0.62
C ILE A 200 20.53 -0.72 0.85
N SER A 201 19.23 -0.97 0.92
CA SER A 201 18.22 0.00 1.34
C SER A 201 17.20 -0.69 2.22
N THR A 202 16.94 -0.13 3.38
CA THR A 202 15.92 -0.61 4.31
C THR A 202 14.80 0.42 4.39
N MET A 203 13.57 -0.03 4.26
CA MET A 203 12.43 0.89 4.31
C MET A 203 11.21 0.26 4.97
N THR A 204 10.41 1.11 5.57
CA THR A 204 9.04 0.80 5.99
C THR A 204 8.13 1.88 5.47
N GLU A 205 7.03 1.50 4.85
CA GLU A 205 6.04 2.42 4.34
C GLU A 205 4.74 2.28 5.14
N PRO A 206 4.14 3.38 5.62
CA PRO A 206 2.81 3.32 6.20
C PRO A 206 1.79 2.97 5.12
N LEU A 207 1.04 1.90 5.35
CA LEU A 207 0.05 1.36 4.43
C LEU A 207 -1.37 1.57 4.96
N GLY A 208 -2.33 1.52 4.04
CA GLY A 208 -3.73 1.39 4.41
C GLY A 208 -4.32 2.64 5.03
N ALA A 209 -4.19 3.79 4.34
CA ALA A 209 -4.94 4.99 4.71
C ALA A 209 -6.43 4.65 4.88
N GLY A 210 -6.84 4.37 6.10
CA GLY A 210 -8.14 3.85 6.49
C GLY A 210 -8.64 4.49 7.77
N ASN A 211 -9.73 3.96 8.29
CA ASN A 211 -10.34 4.42 9.52
C ASN A 211 -9.53 3.94 10.74
N SER A 212 -8.47 4.67 11.09
CA SER A 212 -7.69 4.42 12.29
C SER A 212 -7.46 5.69 13.09
N ARG A 213 -7.14 5.54 14.38
CA ARG A 213 -6.81 6.66 15.27
C ARG A 213 -5.60 7.46 14.81
N GLU A 214 -4.64 6.78 14.19
CA GLU A 214 -3.35 7.36 13.81
C GLU A 214 -3.38 7.98 12.40
N TYR A 215 -4.40 7.67 11.61
CA TYR A 215 -4.48 8.04 10.19
C TYR A 215 -5.71 8.89 9.83
N ASP A 216 -6.32 9.53 10.80
CA ASP A 216 -7.37 10.53 10.56
C ASP A 216 -6.75 11.85 10.08
N ILE A 217 -6.26 11.83 8.83
CA ILE A 217 -5.43 12.91 8.26
C ILE A 217 -6.22 14.21 8.09
N ILE A 218 -7.55 14.14 8.00
CA ILE A 218 -8.41 15.30 7.68
C ILE A 218 -9.77 15.25 8.38
N GLY A 219 -9.91 14.50 9.46
CA GLY A 219 -11.21 14.33 10.14
C GLY A 219 -12.23 13.52 9.34
N ILE A 220 -11.83 12.92 8.23
CA ILE A 220 -12.67 12.06 7.41
C ILE A 220 -12.37 10.60 7.74
N LYS A 221 -13.39 9.89 8.18
CA LYS A 221 -13.28 8.44 8.36
C LYS A 221 -13.10 7.77 6.99
N MET A 222 -11.87 7.36 6.71
CA MET A 222 -11.47 6.80 5.43
C MET A 222 -11.86 5.33 5.32
N PHE A 223 -13.16 5.06 5.21
CA PHE A 223 -13.69 3.71 5.04
C PHE A 223 -13.87 3.34 3.55
N ASP A 224 -14.18 2.09 3.30
CA ASP A 224 -14.71 1.58 2.05
C ASP A 224 -15.93 0.71 2.29
N SER A 225 -16.69 0.46 1.23
CA SER A 225 -17.89 -0.35 1.27
C SER A 225 -17.83 -1.47 0.23
N ALA A 226 -18.52 -2.56 0.52
CA ALA A 226 -18.70 -3.66 -0.41
C ALA A 226 -20.13 -4.21 -0.32
N GLU A 227 -20.67 -4.61 -1.45
CA GLU A 227 -21.92 -5.35 -1.58
C GLU A 227 -21.65 -6.70 -2.23
N LEU A 228 -22.26 -7.75 -1.70
CA LEU A 228 -22.08 -9.10 -2.21
C LEU A 228 -23.44 -9.79 -2.35
N ARG A 229 -23.69 -10.29 -3.53
CA ARG A 229 -24.85 -11.12 -3.83
C ARG A 229 -24.41 -12.48 -4.32
N VAL A 230 -24.89 -13.53 -3.66
CA VAL A 230 -24.76 -14.91 -4.15
C VAL A 230 -26.04 -15.29 -4.85
N HIS A 231 -25.95 -15.70 -6.10
CA HIS A 231 -27.09 -16.11 -6.93
C HIS A 231 -27.45 -17.57 -6.64
N MET A 232 -28.70 -17.99 -6.95
CA MET A 232 -29.15 -19.37 -6.77
C MET A 232 -28.30 -20.44 -7.48
N THR A 233 -27.51 -20.03 -8.46
CA THR A 233 -26.54 -20.91 -9.16
C THR A 233 -25.24 -21.13 -8.39
N GLY A 234 -25.05 -20.45 -7.24
CA GLY A 234 -23.80 -20.45 -6.48
C GLY A 234 -22.78 -19.42 -6.95
N LYS A 235 -22.99 -18.76 -8.08
CA LYS A 235 -22.11 -17.65 -8.55
C LYS A 235 -22.34 -16.40 -7.73
N ALA A 236 -21.33 -15.54 -7.66
CA ALA A 236 -21.39 -14.32 -6.88
C ALA A 236 -21.12 -13.07 -7.70
N LEU A 237 -21.80 -11.98 -7.32
CA LEU A 237 -21.54 -10.62 -7.81
C LEU A 237 -21.08 -9.76 -6.64
N LEU A 238 -19.86 -9.24 -6.74
CA LEU A 238 -19.25 -8.33 -5.77
C LEU A 238 -19.19 -6.93 -6.35
N ARG A 239 -19.60 -5.93 -5.58
CA ARG A 239 -19.43 -4.51 -5.87
C ARG A 239 -18.63 -3.84 -4.79
N THR A 240 -17.66 -2.98 -5.16
CA THR A 240 -16.82 -2.25 -4.22
C THR A 240 -16.74 -0.77 -4.55
N GLY A 241 -16.51 0.06 -3.53
CA GLY A 241 -16.23 1.48 -3.67
C GLY A 241 -14.81 1.80 -4.13
N ALA A 242 -13.91 0.82 -4.17
CA ALA A 242 -12.58 0.96 -4.74
C ALA A 242 -12.64 0.89 -6.29
N LYS A 243 -11.61 1.42 -6.97
CA LYS A 243 -11.49 1.32 -8.43
C LYS A 243 -10.09 0.88 -8.82
N SER A 244 -10.01 -0.16 -9.63
CA SER A 244 -8.74 -0.64 -10.19
C SER A 244 -8.11 0.39 -11.14
N GLN A 245 -6.80 0.48 -11.07
CA GLN A 245 -5.96 1.30 -11.94
C GLN A 245 -4.94 0.41 -12.68
N GLY A 246 -5.25 -0.88 -12.81
CA GLY A 246 -4.41 -1.90 -13.44
C GLY A 246 -3.67 -2.82 -12.47
N GLN A 247 -3.90 -2.69 -11.14
CA GLN A 247 -3.22 -3.51 -10.13
C GLN A 247 -3.92 -4.84 -9.80
N GLY A 248 -4.94 -5.24 -10.53
CA GLY A 248 -5.55 -6.57 -10.42
C GLY A 248 -6.52 -6.71 -9.23
N HIS A 249 -7.31 -5.67 -8.94
CA HIS A 249 -8.33 -5.72 -7.89
C HIS A 249 -9.31 -6.88 -8.07
N GLU A 250 -9.78 -7.11 -9.30
CA GLU A 250 -10.72 -8.18 -9.61
C GLU A 250 -10.23 -9.54 -9.10
N THR A 251 -8.96 -9.86 -9.35
CA THR A 251 -8.33 -11.08 -8.84
C THR A 251 -8.25 -11.08 -7.32
N THR A 252 -7.81 -9.99 -6.72
CA THR A 252 -7.67 -9.88 -5.26
C THR A 252 -9.01 -10.04 -4.56
N TRP A 253 -10.04 -9.37 -5.04
CA TRP A 253 -11.39 -9.45 -4.44
C TRP A 253 -12.00 -10.83 -4.63
N SER A 254 -11.86 -11.43 -5.80
CA SER A 254 -12.34 -12.80 -6.05
C SER A 254 -11.67 -13.80 -5.13
N GLN A 255 -10.36 -13.68 -4.87
CA GLN A 255 -9.65 -14.54 -3.92
C GLN A 255 -10.15 -14.39 -2.49
N ILE A 256 -10.46 -13.16 -2.04
CA ILE A 256 -11.01 -12.92 -0.70
C ILE A 256 -12.39 -13.58 -0.57
N VAL A 257 -13.29 -13.35 -1.53
CA VAL A 257 -14.63 -13.96 -1.51
C VAL A 257 -14.52 -15.49 -1.60
N ALA A 258 -13.67 -16.01 -2.47
CA ALA A 258 -13.44 -17.46 -2.60
C ALA A 258 -12.97 -18.08 -1.28
N HIS A 259 -12.03 -17.45 -0.59
CA HIS A 259 -11.54 -17.91 0.72
C HIS A 259 -12.65 -17.86 1.79
N GLU A 260 -13.42 -16.79 1.83
CA GLU A 260 -14.46 -16.61 2.87
C GLU A 260 -15.72 -17.43 2.62
N LEU A 261 -16.04 -17.80 1.37
CA LEU A 261 -17.29 -18.49 1.02
C LEU A 261 -17.11 -19.84 0.34
N GLY A 262 -15.91 -20.19 -0.10
CA GLY A 262 -15.65 -21.43 -0.86
C GLY A 262 -16.23 -21.42 -2.28
N ILE A 263 -16.60 -20.26 -2.82
CA ILE A 263 -17.03 -20.10 -4.21
C ILE A 263 -15.76 -20.01 -5.07
N PRO A 264 -15.64 -20.76 -6.18
CA PRO A 264 -14.49 -20.61 -7.08
C PRO A 264 -14.29 -19.17 -7.54
N ALA A 265 -13.04 -18.70 -7.59
CA ALA A 265 -12.74 -17.31 -7.95
C ALA A 265 -13.28 -16.95 -9.34
N ASP A 266 -13.30 -17.88 -10.28
CA ASP A 266 -13.81 -17.69 -11.64
C ASP A 266 -15.36 -17.55 -11.70
N ASP A 267 -16.05 -17.93 -10.64
CA ASP A 267 -17.51 -17.76 -10.50
C ASP A 267 -17.89 -16.47 -9.77
N ILE A 268 -16.92 -15.59 -9.52
CA ILE A 268 -17.12 -14.30 -8.85
C ILE A 268 -16.91 -13.16 -9.86
N THR A 269 -17.99 -12.47 -10.18
CA THR A 269 -17.92 -11.24 -10.98
C THR A 269 -17.69 -10.05 -10.08
N VAL A 270 -16.72 -9.21 -10.44
CA VAL A 270 -16.41 -7.97 -9.70
C VAL A 270 -16.80 -6.76 -10.53
N GLU A 271 -17.62 -5.90 -9.97
CA GLU A 271 -18.00 -4.60 -10.54
C GLU A 271 -17.44 -3.47 -9.68
N GLU A 272 -16.74 -2.54 -10.31
CA GLU A 272 -16.17 -1.37 -9.65
C GLU A 272 -16.10 -0.16 -10.58
N GLY A 273 -16.25 1.05 -10.00
CA GLY A 273 -16.12 2.32 -10.72
C GLY A 273 -17.35 2.78 -11.49
N ASP A 274 -18.46 2.10 -11.39
CA ASP A 274 -19.75 2.57 -11.88
C ASP A 274 -20.50 3.24 -10.71
N THR A 275 -20.73 4.55 -10.82
CA THR A 275 -21.37 5.34 -9.76
C THR A 275 -22.85 5.05 -9.58
N ASP A 276 -23.51 4.38 -10.54
CA ASP A 276 -24.91 3.98 -10.43
C ASP A 276 -25.07 2.68 -9.62
N THR A 277 -24.06 1.81 -9.62
CA THR A 277 -24.16 0.47 -9.02
C THR A 277 -23.17 0.22 -7.90
N ALA A 278 -21.99 0.87 -7.91
CA ALA A 278 -21.00 0.66 -6.88
C ALA A 278 -21.36 1.39 -5.57
N PRO A 279 -21.16 0.76 -4.41
CA PRO A 279 -21.36 1.43 -3.14
C PRO A 279 -20.31 2.53 -2.94
N PHE A 280 -20.58 3.47 -2.03
CA PHE A 280 -19.65 4.54 -1.72
C PHE A 280 -18.31 4.00 -1.22
N GLY A 281 -17.22 4.60 -1.70
CA GLY A 281 -15.85 4.35 -1.24
C GLY A 281 -14.95 5.53 -1.51
N MET A 282 -13.81 5.55 -0.83
CA MET A 282 -12.83 6.63 -0.95
C MET A 282 -11.82 6.40 -2.09
N GLY A 283 -11.99 5.32 -2.86
CA GLY A 283 -11.16 5.02 -4.02
C GLY A 283 -9.80 4.41 -3.67
N THR A 284 -8.91 4.39 -4.67
CA THR A 284 -7.65 3.66 -4.65
C THR A 284 -6.46 4.60 -4.61
N TYR A 285 -5.76 4.65 -3.48
CA TYR A 285 -4.52 5.42 -3.24
C TYR A 285 -3.89 4.99 -1.91
N ALA A 286 -2.65 5.40 -1.64
CA ALA A 286 -1.96 5.18 -0.36
C ALA A 286 -1.99 3.71 0.12
N SER A 287 -1.92 2.77 -0.81
CA SER A 287 -1.93 1.31 -0.56
C SER A 287 -3.10 0.84 0.33
N ARG A 288 -4.26 1.52 0.23
CA ARG A 288 -5.42 1.27 1.10
C ARG A 288 -6.38 0.19 0.58
N SER A 289 -6.30 -0.16 -0.70
CA SER A 289 -7.30 -1.06 -1.30
C SER A 289 -7.36 -2.41 -0.59
N THR A 290 -6.27 -3.13 -0.47
CA THR A 290 -6.28 -4.43 0.20
C THR A 290 -6.64 -4.35 1.68
N PRO A 291 -6.02 -3.50 2.53
CA PRO A 291 -6.36 -3.46 3.95
C PRO A 291 -7.75 -2.87 4.26
N VAL A 292 -8.23 -1.92 3.49
CA VAL A 292 -9.50 -1.23 3.80
C VAL A 292 -10.67 -1.78 2.96
N ALA A 293 -10.58 -1.73 1.63
CA ALA A 293 -11.63 -2.28 0.77
C ALA A 293 -11.68 -3.81 0.87
N GLY A 294 -10.53 -4.49 0.93
CA GLY A 294 -10.48 -5.94 1.15
C GLY A 294 -11.08 -6.36 2.49
N ALA A 295 -10.92 -5.56 3.56
CA ALA A 295 -11.62 -5.80 4.81
C ALA A 295 -13.14 -5.67 4.66
N ALA A 296 -13.63 -4.69 3.90
CA ALA A 296 -15.07 -4.57 3.61
C ALA A 296 -15.59 -5.78 2.84
N VAL A 297 -14.82 -6.27 1.85
CA VAL A 297 -15.14 -7.50 1.09
C VAL A 297 -15.18 -8.72 2.02
N ALA A 298 -14.19 -8.90 2.88
CA ALA A 298 -14.18 -10.00 3.85
C ALA A 298 -15.37 -9.92 4.82
N MET A 299 -15.68 -8.71 5.32
CA MET A 299 -16.80 -8.52 6.24
C MET A 299 -18.17 -8.82 5.60
N VAL A 300 -18.39 -8.38 4.36
CA VAL A 300 -19.65 -8.71 3.68
C VAL A 300 -19.75 -10.20 3.37
N SER A 301 -18.64 -10.84 3.00
CA SER A 301 -18.59 -12.30 2.78
C SER A 301 -18.92 -13.07 4.06
N ARG A 302 -18.38 -12.65 5.22
CA ARG A 302 -18.70 -13.23 6.52
C ARG A 302 -20.18 -13.05 6.92
N LYS A 303 -20.80 -11.91 6.57
CA LYS A 303 -22.25 -11.73 6.75
C LYS A 303 -23.08 -12.71 5.91
N ILE A 304 -22.67 -12.93 4.65
CA ILE A 304 -23.30 -13.94 3.78
C ILE A 304 -23.11 -15.33 4.38
N ARG A 305 -21.89 -15.70 4.82
CA ARG A 305 -21.62 -16.97 5.47
C ARG A 305 -22.47 -17.21 6.72
N ALA A 306 -22.61 -16.17 7.56
CA ALA A 306 -23.48 -16.25 8.74
C ALA A 306 -24.97 -16.44 8.37
N LYS A 307 -25.46 -15.78 7.31
CA LYS A 307 -26.81 -16.03 6.79
C LYS A 307 -26.95 -17.44 6.23
N ALA A 308 -25.98 -17.91 5.46
CA ALA A 308 -26.01 -19.26 4.89
C ALA A 308 -25.95 -20.35 5.96
N ARG A 309 -25.25 -20.14 7.08
CA ARG A 309 -25.25 -21.05 8.24
C ARG A 309 -26.66 -21.28 8.79
N LYS A 310 -27.47 -20.23 8.90
CA LYS A 310 -28.87 -20.35 9.35
C LYS A 310 -29.73 -21.15 8.39
N ILE A 311 -29.52 -20.94 7.09
CA ILE A 311 -30.22 -21.69 6.06
C ILE A 311 -29.79 -23.16 6.07
N ALA A 312 -28.48 -23.41 6.20
CA ALA A 312 -27.96 -24.78 6.33
C ALA A 312 -28.52 -25.51 7.55
N ALA A 313 -28.61 -24.84 8.70
CA ALA A 313 -29.21 -25.42 9.91
C ALA A 313 -30.68 -25.82 9.66
N HIS A 314 -31.43 -24.98 8.96
CA HIS A 314 -32.80 -25.28 8.56
C HIS A 314 -32.88 -26.47 7.59
N LEU A 315 -32.04 -26.49 6.55
CA LEU A 315 -32.01 -27.59 5.56
C LEU A 315 -31.57 -28.93 6.17
N LEU A 316 -30.70 -28.89 7.15
CA LEU A 316 -30.17 -30.05 7.85
C LEU A 316 -30.99 -30.44 9.09
N GLU A 317 -32.05 -29.66 9.43
CA GLU A 317 -32.90 -29.88 10.62
C GLU A 317 -32.09 -30.05 11.92
N VAL A 318 -31.14 -29.10 12.15
CA VAL A 318 -30.30 -29.08 13.35
C VAL A 318 -30.17 -27.65 13.91
N SER A 319 -29.61 -27.50 15.11
CA SER A 319 -29.31 -26.18 15.66
C SER A 319 -28.19 -25.50 14.86
N GLU A 320 -28.24 -24.18 14.74
CA GLU A 320 -27.17 -23.38 14.12
C GLU A 320 -25.83 -23.60 14.81
N GLU A 321 -25.82 -23.91 16.11
CA GLU A 321 -24.63 -24.19 16.90
C GLU A 321 -23.92 -25.51 16.53
N ASP A 322 -24.70 -26.46 15.95
CA ASP A 322 -24.19 -27.77 15.50
C ASP A 322 -23.66 -27.73 14.06
N ILE A 323 -23.73 -26.61 13.39
CA ILE A 323 -23.19 -26.45 12.04
C ILE A 323 -21.72 -26.04 12.10
N GLU A 324 -20.88 -26.78 11.43
CA GLU A 324 -19.51 -26.42 11.09
C GLU A 324 -19.41 -25.99 9.62
N TRP A 325 -18.35 -25.22 9.30
CA TRP A 325 -18.15 -24.70 7.95
C TRP A 325 -16.70 -24.88 7.54
N GLU A 326 -16.51 -25.39 6.33
CA GLU A 326 -15.22 -25.48 5.69
C GLU A 326 -15.36 -25.33 4.17
N LEU A 327 -14.59 -24.40 3.57
CA LEU A 327 -14.46 -24.20 2.12
C LEU A 327 -15.79 -24.25 1.33
N GLY A 328 -16.81 -23.53 1.82
CA GLY A 328 -18.10 -23.42 1.15
C GLY A 328 -19.10 -24.52 1.45
N ARG A 329 -18.77 -25.43 2.34
CA ARG A 329 -19.64 -26.50 2.80
C ARG A 329 -20.00 -26.31 4.27
N PHE A 330 -21.26 -26.44 4.58
CA PHE A 330 -21.82 -26.47 5.93
C PHE A 330 -22.20 -27.91 6.27
N TYR A 331 -21.76 -28.43 7.40
CA TYR A 331 -22.02 -29.81 7.80
C TYR A 331 -22.31 -29.89 9.30
N VAL A 332 -22.94 -30.99 9.70
CA VAL A 332 -23.26 -31.24 11.10
C VAL A 332 -21.99 -31.66 11.87
N ARG A 333 -21.74 -31.02 13.00
CA ARG A 333 -20.60 -31.32 13.87
C ARG A 333 -20.55 -32.83 14.19
N GLY A 334 -19.40 -33.43 13.91
CA GLY A 334 -19.19 -34.89 14.10
C GLY A 334 -19.80 -35.77 13.03
N ASN A 335 -20.42 -35.23 11.98
CA ASN A 335 -20.93 -35.95 10.83
C ASN A 335 -20.73 -35.14 9.54
N GLU A 336 -19.54 -35.19 8.98
CA GLU A 336 -19.16 -34.43 7.79
C GLU A 336 -19.92 -34.88 6.52
N GLU A 337 -20.43 -36.09 6.48
CA GLU A 337 -21.22 -36.57 5.34
C GLU A 337 -22.58 -35.84 5.24
N ARG A 338 -23.13 -35.45 6.39
CA ARG A 338 -24.39 -34.71 6.48
C ARG A 338 -24.12 -33.22 6.35
N GLY A 339 -24.11 -32.72 5.12
CA GLY A 339 -23.79 -31.32 4.83
C GLY A 339 -24.42 -30.82 3.55
N VAL A 340 -24.47 -29.49 3.42
CA VAL A 340 -24.96 -28.74 2.26
C VAL A 340 -23.92 -27.71 1.82
N THR A 341 -23.92 -27.36 0.55
CA THR A 341 -23.01 -26.37 -0.02
C THR A 341 -23.56 -24.96 0.13
N ILE A 342 -22.71 -23.95 -0.06
CA ILE A 342 -23.15 -22.54 -0.17
C ILE A 342 -24.15 -22.37 -1.32
N GLN A 343 -24.05 -23.17 -2.38
CA GLN A 343 -24.95 -23.17 -3.52
C GLN A 343 -26.35 -23.69 -3.11
N ASP A 344 -26.42 -24.78 -2.34
CA ASP A 344 -27.68 -25.30 -1.82
C ASP A 344 -28.38 -24.28 -0.93
N CYS A 345 -27.61 -23.62 -0.06
CA CYS A 345 -28.10 -22.53 0.78
C CYS A 345 -28.59 -21.33 -0.06
N ALA A 346 -27.87 -20.98 -1.13
CA ALA A 346 -28.29 -19.91 -2.02
C ALA A 346 -29.58 -20.27 -2.75
N LEU A 347 -29.69 -21.47 -3.28
CA LEU A 347 -30.91 -21.94 -3.95
C LEU A 347 -32.12 -21.90 -3.00
N ALA A 348 -31.96 -22.35 -1.77
CA ALA A 348 -33.03 -22.34 -0.77
C ALA A 348 -33.42 -20.95 -0.28
N ALA A 349 -32.57 -19.93 -0.50
CA ALA A 349 -32.83 -18.56 -0.09
C ALA A 349 -33.73 -17.76 -1.06
N TYR A 350 -33.95 -18.27 -2.27
CA TYR A 350 -34.79 -17.71 -3.32
C TYR A 350 -36.12 -18.43 -3.42
#